data_467108fd606ba65c3f1e68030dd0c204
#
_entry.id   467108fd606ba65c3f1e68030dd0c204
#
_cell.length_a   1.000
_cell.length_b   1.000
_cell.length_c   1.000
_cell.angle_alpha   90.00
_cell.angle_beta   90.00
_cell.angle_gamma   90.00
#
_symmetry.space_group_name_H-M   'P 1'
#
loop_
_entity.id
_entity.type
_entity.pdbx_description
1 polymer ?
#
loop_
_entity_poly.entity_id
_entity_poly.type
_entity_poly.pdbx_seq_one_letter_code
_entity_poly.pdbx_strand_id
1 'polypeptide(L)'
;MKAIIPVAGAGTKLRPHSYTQPKALIPLAGKTVLGIIIDQLKEAGINEFIFIVGYLGDKIQDFVKSKYPEIKAHYIHQIDRQGVGHAIRMTRTIVNQEDVFVVLGDTICEYNIQEVVDSPFSMIGVRKVDDPRDFGVAEIEDDGFISRVVEKPQIPKSNMALVGVYKIKETEQMFQCLESNIREGLRSHGEFSLTDALDCMIKMGSKFKSFKVENWFDCGRKETLLESNATLLKKFGATADPNEFENTVIVQPVSIGGGCNIKNSIIGPNVTIGENSIIESSILKDSII
;
A
#
# COMPACT_ATOMS: atom_id res chain seq x y z
N MET A 1 0.26 -15.92 -11.23
CA MET A 1 -0.03 -14.50 -10.87
C MET A 1 1.09 -13.94 -10.03
N LYS A 2 1.54 -12.73 -10.29
CA LYS A 2 2.62 -12.05 -9.56
C LYS A 2 2.09 -10.77 -8.90
N ALA A 3 2.60 -10.43 -7.71
CA ALA A 3 2.29 -9.15 -7.07
C ALA A 3 3.30 -8.08 -7.47
N ILE A 4 2.85 -6.89 -7.84
CA ILE A 4 3.69 -5.72 -8.08
C ILE A 4 3.42 -4.72 -6.97
N ILE A 5 4.46 -4.36 -6.21
CA ILE A 5 4.35 -3.43 -5.09
C ILE A 5 5.33 -2.27 -5.30
N PRO A 6 4.85 -1.11 -5.78
CA PRO A 6 5.64 0.11 -5.90
C PRO A 6 5.93 0.70 -4.51
N VAL A 7 7.20 0.68 -4.08
CA VAL A 7 7.68 1.20 -2.79
C VAL A 7 8.87 2.16 -2.96
N ALA A 8 9.04 2.74 -4.16
CA ALA A 8 10.14 3.65 -4.47
C ALA A 8 9.98 5.06 -3.88
N GLY A 9 8.81 5.39 -3.34
CA GLY A 9 8.48 6.73 -2.87
C GLY A 9 9.33 7.18 -1.67
N ALA A 10 9.78 8.45 -1.65
CA ALA A 10 10.58 9.01 -0.55
C ALA A 10 9.79 9.31 0.72
N GLY A 11 8.46 9.19 0.70
CA GLY A 11 7.62 9.46 1.88
C GLY A 11 7.73 10.90 2.40
N THR A 12 7.83 11.89 1.52
CA THR A 12 8.09 13.31 1.90
C THR A 12 7.07 13.89 2.87
N LYS A 13 5.82 13.44 2.80
CA LYS A 13 4.73 13.86 3.72
C LYS A 13 4.89 13.30 5.14
N LEU A 14 5.74 12.27 5.32
CA LEU A 14 6.04 11.65 6.62
C LEU A 14 7.37 12.10 7.22
N ARG A 15 8.05 13.08 6.61
CA ARG A 15 9.27 13.64 7.19
C ARG A 15 9.02 14.29 8.55
N PRO A 16 9.95 14.19 9.51
CA PRO A 16 11.32 13.66 9.40
C PRO A 16 11.45 12.12 9.46
N HIS A 17 10.43 11.38 9.86
CA HIS A 17 10.50 9.92 10.08
C HIS A 17 10.99 9.15 8.85
N SER A 18 10.57 9.56 7.66
CA SER A 18 10.97 8.93 6.39
C SER A 18 12.39 9.27 5.92
N TYR A 19 13.21 10.02 6.69
CA TYR A 19 14.64 10.18 6.39
C TYR A 19 15.44 8.91 6.67
N THR A 20 15.06 8.17 7.71
CA THR A 20 15.81 7.01 8.16
C THR A 20 15.07 5.69 7.91
N GLN A 21 13.75 5.73 7.73
CA GLN A 21 12.92 4.55 7.54
C GLN A 21 12.06 4.68 6.27
N PRO A 22 12.08 3.68 5.35
CA PRO A 22 11.15 3.67 4.23
C PRO A 22 9.71 3.76 4.71
N LYS A 23 8.87 4.54 4.04
CA LYS A 23 7.45 4.70 4.37
C LYS A 23 6.72 3.35 4.53
N ALA A 24 7.00 2.41 3.65
CA ALA A 24 6.41 1.07 3.66
C ALA A 24 6.85 0.21 4.86
N LEU A 25 7.92 0.58 5.55
CA LEU A 25 8.42 -0.12 6.75
C LEU A 25 8.11 0.59 8.06
N ILE A 26 7.29 1.64 8.04
CA ILE A 26 6.81 2.28 9.28
C ILE A 26 6.01 1.24 10.07
N PRO A 27 6.30 1.09 11.39
CA PRO A 27 5.54 0.19 12.25
C PRO A 27 4.08 0.64 12.35
N LEU A 28 3.18 -0.34 12.27
CA LEU A 28 1.74 -0.10 12.30
C LEU A 28 1.06 -1.31 12.95
N ALA A 29 0.47 -1.11 14.13
CA ALA A 29 -0.25 -2.14 14.87
C ALA A 29 0.55 -3.46 15.03
N GLY A 30 1.86 -3.37 15.32
CA GLY A 30 2.74 -4.53 15.54
C GLY A 30 3.34 -5.16 14.29
N LYS A 31 3.03 -4.64 13.11
CA LYS A 31 3.60 -5.04 11.82
C LYS A 31 4.20 -3.82 11.10
N THR A 32 4.64 -3.99 9.88
CA THR A 32 4.92 -2.85 8.97
C THR A 32 3.80 -2.75 7.92
N VAL A 33 3.64 -1.59 7.31
CA VAL A 33 2.67 -1.42 6.21
C VAL A 33 2.91 -2.47 5.12
N LEU A 34 4.16 -2.65 4.70
CA LEU A 34 4.54 -3.65 3.70
C LEU A 34 4.29 -5.07 4.18
N GLY A 35 4.55 -5.37 5.45
CA GLY A 35 4.29 -6.68 6.05
C GLY A 35 2.80 -7.05 5.99
N ILE A 36 1.91 -6.11 6.31
CA ILE A 36 0.46 -6.34 6.21
C ILE A 36 0.04 -6.64 4.76
N ILE A 37 0.59 -5.90 3.79
CA ILE A 37 0.31 -6.12 2.36
C ILE A 37 0.80 -7.50 1.90
N ILE A 38 2.04 -7.87 2.26
CA ILE A 38 2.60 -9.17 1.89
C ILE A 38 1.79 -10.31 2.51
N ASP A 39 1.46 -10.24 3.80
CA ASP A 39 0.67 -11.25 4.51
C ASP A 39 -0.68 -11.49 3.80
N GLN A 40 -1.41 -10.41 3.50
CA GLN A 40 -2.70 -10.48 2.81
C GLN A 40 -2.60 -11.16 1.43
N LEU A 41 -1.58 -10.83 0.65
CA LEU A 41 -1.37 -11.41 -0.67
C LEU A 41 -0.95 -12.88 -0.60
N LYS A 42 -0.14 -13.25 0.40
CA LYS A 42 0.25 -14.65 0.68
C LYS A 42 -0.95 -15.51 1.08
N GLU A 43 -1.84 -15.00 1.92
CA GLU A 43 -3.08 -15.68 2.30
C GLU A 43 -3.94 -16.03 1.07
N ALA A 44 -3.88 -15.21 0.01
CA ALA A 44 -4.54 -15.49 -1.27
C ALA A 44 -3.71 -16.37 -2.22
N GLY A 45 -2.59 -16.95 -1.77
CA GLY A 45 -1.76 -17.85 -2.55
C GLY A 45 -0.77 -17.18 -3.50
N ILE A 46 -0.57 -15.85 -3.40
CA ILE A 46 0.42 -15.13 -4.22
C ILE A 46 1.79 -15.22 -3.54
N ASN A 47 2.75 -15.90 -4.20
CA ASN A 47 4.08 -16.16 -3.64
C ASN A 47 5.24 -15.56 -4.47
N GLU A 48 4.94 -14.89 -5.57
CA GLU A 48 5.94 -14.19 -6.39
C GLU A 48 5.66 -12.69 -6.41
N PHE A 49 6.65 -11.91 -5.95
CA PHE A 49 6.54 -10.48 -5.70
C PHE A 49 7.58 -9.69 -6.49
N ILE A 50 7.18 -8.56 -7.05
CA ILE A 50 8.03 -7.59 -7.73
C ILE A 50 7.96 -6.29 -6.95
N PHE A 51 9.00 -5.98 -6.20
CA PHE A 51 9.13 -4.74 -5.45
C PHE A 51 9.85 -3.70 -6.31
N ILE A 52 9.18 -2.58 -6.57
CA ILE A 52 9.82 -1.45 -7.24
C ILE A 52 10.34 -0.53 -6.14
N VAL A 53 11.64 -0.56 -5.93
CA VAL A 53 12.33 0.13 -4.83
C VAL A 53 13.04 1.39 -5.31
N GLY A 54 13.33 2.31 -4.40
CA GLY A 54 14.04 3.55 -4.68
C GLY A 54 14.81 4.01 -3.46
N TYR A 55 14.42 5.15 -2.89
CA TYR A 55 15.03 5.68 -1.67
C TYR A 55 14.94 4.68 -0.51
N LEU A 56 16.07 4.38 0.13
CA LEU A 56 16.23 3.36 1.18
C LEU A 56 15.77 1.96 0.73
N GLY A 57 15.89 1.64 -0.56
CA GLY A 57 15.47 0.35 -1.12
C GLY A 57 16.17 -0.85 -0.51
N ASP A 58 17.41 -0.69 -0.05
CA ASP A 58 18.18 -1.75 0.61
C ASP A 58 17.49 -2.21 1.90
N LYS A 59 16.93 -1.29 2.69
CA LYS A 59 16.16 -1.62 3.90
C LYS A 59 14.91 -2.46 3.59
N ILE A 60 14.25 -2.18 2.47
CA ILE A 60 13.10 -2.98 2.00
C ILE A 60 13.55 -4.38 1.60
N GLN A 61 14.66 -4.50 0.87
CA GLN A 61 15.22 -5.80 0.49
C GLN A 61 15.61 -6.63 1.71
N ASP A 62 16.28 -6.02 2.69
CA ASP A 62 16.70 -6.69 3.93
C ASP A 62 15.50 -7.14 4.76
N PHE A 63 14.48 -6.29 4.88
CA PHE A 63 13.23 -6.64 5.54
C PHE A 63 12.56 -7.84 4.88
N VAL A 64 12.38 -7.80 3.56
CA VAL A 64 11.73 -8.89 2.83
C VAL A 64 12.53 -10.19 2.94
N LYS A 65 13.86 -10.15 2.75
CA LYS A 65 14.73 -11.32 2.88
C LYS A 65 14.71 -11.94 4.27
N SER A 66 14.64 -11.11 5.33
CA SER A 66 14.68 -11.58 6.71
C SER A 66 13.33 -12.08 7.22
N LYS A 67 12.23 -11.41 6.88
CA LYS A 67 10.90 -11.72 7.41
C LYS A 67 10.09 -12.66 6.49
N TYR A 68 10.42 -12.73 5.20
CA TYR A 68 9.69 -13.49 4.17
C TYR A 68 10.64 -14.29 3.26
N PRO A 69 11.55 -15.14 3.82
CA PRO A 69 12.53 -15.88 3.02
C PRO A 69 11.90 -16.90 2.06
N GLU A 70 10.64 -17.27 2.27
CA GLU A 70 9.91 -18.25 1.48
C GLU A 70 9.30 -17.67 0.20
N ILE A 71 9.16 -16.34 0.06
CA ILE A 71 8.58 -15.75 -1.15
C ILE A 71 9.64 -15.59 -2.24
N LYS A 72 9.22 -15.67 -3.50
CA LYS A 72 10.06 -15.33 -4.64
C LYS A 72 10.00 -13.83 -4.88
N ALA A 73 11.05 -13.12 -4.46
CA ALA A 73 11.12 -11.66 -4.52
C ALA A 73 12.04 -11.18 -5.65
N HIS A 74 11.53 -10.26 -6.49
CA HIS A 74 12.28 -9.51 -7.48
C HIS A 74 12.36 -8.04 -7.06
N TYR A 75 13.47 -7.38 -7.33
CA TYR A 75 13.68 -5.98 -6.99
C TYR A 75 14.08 -5.18 -8.23
N ILE A 76 13.35 -4.11 -8.48
CA ILE A 76 13.62 -3.17 -9.58
C ILE A 76 13.88 -1.80 -8.97
N HIS A 77 15.02 -1.20 -9.30
CA HIS A 77 15.37 0.12 -8.81
C HIS A 77 14.83 1.22 -9.74
N GLN A 78 13.88 2.01 -9.24
CA GLN A 78 13.40 3.21 -9.91
C GLN A 78 14.27 4.42 -9.51
N ILE A 79 15.27 4.73 -10.32
CA ILE A 79 16.17 5.87 -10.11
C ILE A 79 15.40 7.16 -10.39
N ASP A 80 14.82 7.27 -11.59
CA ASP A 80 14.03 8.41 -12.01
C ASP A 80 12.56 8.23 -11.62
N ARG A 81 12.11 9.03 -10.66
CA ARG A 81 10.74 8.96 -10.12
C ARG A 81 9.77 9.69 -11.02
N GLN A 82 9.36 9.06 -12.10
CA GLN A 82 8.45 9.63 -13.08
C GLN A 82 6.98 9.21 -12.88
N GLY A 83 6.63 8.68 -11.72
CA GLY A 83 5.28 8.23 -11.37
C GLY A 83 5.11 6.72 -11.33
N VAL A 84 3.92 6.28 -10.86
CA VAL A 84 3.58 4.86 -10.65
C VAL A 84 3.48 4.10 -11.98
N GLY A 85 2.96 4.72 -13.03
CA GLY A 85 2.89 4.12 -14.36
C GLY A 85 4.28 3.81 -14.91
N HIS A 86 5.24 4.73 -14.76
CA HIS A 86 6.63 4.49 -15.14
C HIS A 86 7.24 3.33 -14.33
N ALA A 87 6.99 3.29 -13.02
CA ALA A 87 7.46 2.22 -12.14
C ALA A 87 6.96 0.84 -12.61
N ILE A 88 5.66 0.70 -12.85
CA ILE A 88 5.05 -0.56 -13.28
C ILE A 88 5.57 -0.97 -14.67
N ARG A 89 5.75 -0.04 -15.61
CA ARG A 89 6.32 -0.34 -16.92
C ARG A 89 7.67 -1.06 -16.83
N MET A 90 8.50 -0.75 -15.84
CA MET A 90 9.81 -1.39 -15.66
C MET A 90 9.70 -2.89 -15.32
N THR A 91 8.54 -3.37 -14.90
CA THR A 91 8.33 -4.79 -14.51
C THR A 91 8.06 -5.73 -15.71
N ARG A 92 7.91 -5.20 -16.92
CA ARG A 92 7.46 -5.94 -18.12
C ARG A 92 8.16 -7.27 -18.33
N THR A 93 9.50 -7.28 -18.26
CA THR A 93 10.29 -8.50 -18.51
C THR A 93 10.11 -9.57 -17.44
N ILE A 94 9.78 -9.18 -16.21
CA ILE A 94 9.56 -10.12 -15.08
C ILE A 94 8.12 -10.64 -15.10
N VAL A 95 7.14 -9.79 -15.46
CA VAL A 95 5.72 -10.17 -15.53
C VAL A 95 5.48 -11.22 -16.59
N ASN A 96 6.10 -11.09 -17.76
CA ASN A 96 6.08 -12.09 -18.83
C ASN A 96 4.66 -12.61 -19.15
N GLN A 97 3.72 -11.68 -19.40
CA GLN A 97 2.31 -11.94 -19.75
C GLN A 97 1.46 -12.66 -18.69
N GLU A 98 1.97 -12.87 -17.48
CA GLU A 98 1.15 -13.39 -16.39
C GLU A 98 0.20 -12.34 -15.83
N ASP A 99 -0.93 -12.79 -15.28
CA ASP A 99 -1.81 -11.93 -14.49
C ASP A 99 -1.03 -11.27 -13.35
N VAL A 100 -1.33 -10.02 -13.06
CA VAL A 100 -0.69 -9.30 -11.96
C VAL A 100 -1.70 -8.76 -10.96
N PHE A 101 -1.24 -8.73 -9.71
CA PHE A 101 -1.93 -8.05 -8.61
C PHE A 101 -1.08 -6.84 -8.20
N VAL A 102 -1.55 -5.62 -8.45
CA VAL A 102 -0.84 -4.40 -8.12
C VAL A 102 -1.41 -3.83 -6.83
N VAL A 103 -0.55 -3.60 -5.83
CA VAL A 103 -0.91 -2.92 -4.58
C VAL A 103 0.06 -1.79 -4.32
N LEU A 104 -0.44 -0.56 -4.15
CA LEU A 104 0.40 0.56 -3.80
C LEU A 104 0.96 0.37 -2.38
N GLY A 105 2.26 0.57 -2.22
CA GLY A 105 3.01 0.23 -0.99
C GLY A 105 2.73 1.11 0.24
N ASP A 106 1.75 1.99 0.16
CA ASP A 106 1.27 2.85 1.24
C ASP A 106 -0.23 2.67 1.52
N THR A 107 -0.82 1.63 0.96
CA THR A 107 -2.26 1.40 0.98
C THR A 107 -2.56 0.05 1.62
N ILE A 108 -3.29 0.05 2.73
CA ILE A 108 -3.86 -1.15 3.34
C ILE A 108 -5.37 -1.11 3.09
N CYS A 109 -5.90 -2.21 2.55
CA CYS A 109 -7.32 -2.32 2.25
C CYS A 109 -7.90 -3.62 2.82
N GLU A 110 -9.14 -3.54 3.30
CA GLU A 110 -9.92 -4.70 3.73
C GLU A 110 -10.97 -5.02 2.69
N TYR A 111 -10.88 -6.19 2.09
CA TYR A 111 -11.79 -6.71 1.06
C TYR A 111 -11.66 -8.24 0.97
N ASN A 112 -12.60 -8.89 0.31
CA ASN A 112 -12.49 -10.32 0.03
C ASN A 112 -11.47 -10.56 -1.08
N ILE A 113 -10.22 -10.80 -0.70
CA ILE A 113 -9.12 -10.97 -1.66
C ILE A 113 -9.32 -12.22 -2.55
N GLN A 114 -9.89 -13.30 -2.02
CA GLN A 114 -10.12 -14.52 -2.78
C GLN A 114 -11.11 -14.28 -3.92
N GLU A 115 -12.18 -13.52 -3.68
CA GLU A 115 -13.14 -13.14 -4.72
C GLU A 115 -12.47 -12.34 -5.85
N VAL A 116 -11.54 -11.46 -5.49
CA VAL A 116 -10.78 -10.68 -6.48
C VAL A 116 -9.82 -11.57 -7.27
N VAL A 117 -9.08 -12.45 -6.60
CA VAL A 117 -8.12 -13.38 -7.24
C VAL A 117 -8.83 -14.34 -8.18
N ASP A 118 -9.98 -14.89 -7.79
CA ASP A 118 -10.73 -15.88 -8.57
C ASP A 118 -11.59 -15.24 -9.69
N SER A 119 -11.75 -13.92 -9.70
CA SER A 119 -12.52 -13.22 -10.73
C SER A 119 -12.03 -13.54 -12.15
N PRO A 120 -12.92 -13.84 -13.10
CA PRO A 120 -12.55 -13.99 -14.51
C PRO A 120 -12.19 -12.69 -15.20
N PHE A 121 -12.43 -11.54 -14.56
CA PHE A 121 -12.15 -10.20 -15.09
C PHE A 121 -10.97 -9.53 -14.40
N SER A 122 -10.39 -8.56 -15.05
CA SER A 122 -9.57 -7.55 -14.40
C SER A 122 -10.41 -6.76 -13.41
N MET A 123 -9.82 -6.41 -12.23
CA MET A 123 -10.57 -5.84 -11.09
C MET A 123 -9.88 -4.57 -10.59
N ILE A 124 -10.68 -3.58 -10.21
CA ILE A 124 -10.17 -2.34 -9.60
C ILE A 124 -10.86 -2.11 -8.26
N GLY A 125 -10.06 -1.95 -7.19
CA GLY A 125 -10.55 -1.61 -5.86
C GLY A 125 -11.03 -0.16 -5.79
N VAL A 126 -12.26 0.03 -5.30
CA VAL A 126 -12.88 1.35 -5.18
C VAL A 126 -13.51 1.55 -3.82
N ARG A 127 -13.53 2.81 -3.38
CA ARG A 127 -14.24 3.25 -2.18
C ARG A 127 -14.96 4.57 -2.44
N LYS A 128 -16.18 4.68 -1.93
CA LYS A 128 -16.92 5.94 -1.94
C LYS A 128 -16.28 6.91 -0.93
N VAL A 129 -15.95 8.12 -1.37
CA VAL A 129 -15.39 9.20 -0.55
C VAL A 129 -16.21 10.48 -0.71
N ASP A 130 -16.13 11.39 0.25
CA ASP A 130 -16.84 12.67 0.19
C ASP A 130 -16.19 13.61 -0.83
N ASP A 131 -14.86 13.69 -0.86
CA ASP A 131 -14.11 14.48 -1.83
C ASP A 131 -13.08 13.63 -2.58
N PRO A 132 -13.34 13.24 -3.83
CA PRO A 132 -12.47 12.37 -4.60
C PRO A 132 -11.33 13.09 -5.36
N ARG A 133 -11.20 14.42 -5.27
CA ARG A 133 -10.28 15.21 -6.11
C ARG A 133 -8.80 14.88 -5.91
N ASP A 134 -8.43 14.31 -4.78
CA ASP A 134 -7.06 13.88 -4.48
C ASP A 134 -6.71 12.47 -5.02
N PHE A 135 -7.67 11.77 -5.62
CA PHE A 135 -7.57 10.37 -6.02
C PHE A 135 -7.90 10.15 -7.50
N GLY A 136 -7.48 9.04 -8.06
CA GLY A 136 -8.08 8.53 -9.27
C GLY A 136 -9.56 8.19 -9.00
N VAL A 137 -10.43 8.40 -9.98
CA VAL A 137 -11.88 8.22 -9.86
C VAL A 137 -12.39 7.28 -10.93
N ALA A 138 -13.26 6.33 -10.55
CA ALA A 138 -13.92 5.41 -11.47
C ALA A 138 -15.36 5.85 -11.76
N GLU A 139 -15.75 5.85 -13.04
CA GLU A 139 -17.12 5.89 -13.51
C GLU A 139 -17.58 4.44 -13.71
N ILE A 140 -18.61 4.01 -12.99
CA ILE A 140 -19.04 2.62 -12.91
C ILE A 140 -20.48 2.52 -13.46
N GLU A 141 -20.69 1.55 -14.35
CA GLU A 141 -22.00 1.25 -14.92
C GLU A 141 -22.84 0.39 -13.96
N ASP A 142 -24.13 0.26 -14.23
CA ASP A 142 -25.07 -0.48 -13.38
C ASP A 142 -24.74 -1.95 -13.21
N ASP A 143 -24.03 -2.55 -14.18
CA ASP A 143 -23.56 -3.95 -14.16
C ASP A 143 -22.23 -4.13 -13.38
N GLY A 144 -21.69 -3.05 -12.82
CA GLY A 144 -20.46 -3.02 -12.02
C GLY A 144 -19.18 -2.96 -12.85
N PHE A 145 -19.27 -2.88 -14.17
CA PHE A 145 -18.09 -2.61 -15.01
C PHE A 145 -17.74 -1.13 -15.00
N ILE A 146 -16.44 -0.86 -15.17
CA ILE A 146 -15.89 0.49 -15.18
C ILE A 146 -15.82 0.97 -16.62
N SER A 147 -16.52 2.05 -16.92
CA SER A 147 -16.54 2.68 -18.24
C SER A 147 -15.41 3.68 -18.45
N ARG A 148 -14.89 4.22 -17.35
CA ARG A 148 -13.81 5.21 -17.38
C ARG A 148 -13.11 5.34 -16.05
N VAL A 149 -11.82 5.69 -16.07
CA VAL A 149 -11.08 6.15 -14.90
C VAL A 149 -10.35 7.46 -15.20
N VAL A 150 -10.27 8.36 -14.23
CA VAL A 150 -9.64 9.68 -14.40
C VAL A 150 -8.76 9.99 -13.20
N GLU A 151 -7.50 10.35 -13.44
CA GLU A 151 -6.56 10.71 -12.37
C GLU A 151 -6.86 12.11 -11.84
N LYS A 152 -7.19 12.22 -10.56
CA LYS A 152 -7.40 13.46 -9.80
C LYS A 152 -8.18 14.54 -10.59
N PRO A 153 -9.43 14.25 -10.98
CA PRO A 153 -10.21 15.19 -11.78
C PRO A 153 -10.55 16.46 -10.98
N GLN A 154 -10.43 17.63 -11.61
CA GLN A 154 -10.86 18.90 -10.99
C GLN A 154 -12.38 18.91 -10.75
N ILE A 155 -13.13 18.35 -11.66
CA ILE A 155 -14.60 18.19 -11.59
C ILE A 155 -14.90 16.70 -11.70
N PRO A 156 -14.99 15.98 -10.57
CA PRO A 156 -15.26 14.55 -10.58
C PRO A 156 -16.72 14.27 -10.98
N LYS A 157 -16.94 13.29 -11.85
CA LYS A 157 -18.27 12.79 -12.23
C LYS A 157 -18.76 11.66 -11.33
N SER A 158 -17.89 11.10 -10.51
CA SER A 158 -18.16 10.04 -9.58
C SER A 158 -17.40 10.28 -8.27
N ASN A 159 -17.85 9.74 -7.17
CA ASN A 159 -17.16 9.77 -5.88
C ASN A 159 -16.53 8.41 -5.52
N MET A 160 -16.39 7.52 -6.50
CA MET A 160 -15.75 6.21 -6.34
C MET A 160 -14.24 6.35 -6.57
N ALA A 161 -13.51 6.58 -5.48
CA ALA A 161 -12.04 6.72 -5.50
C ALA A 161 -11.36 5.37 -5.71
N LEU A 162 -10.31 5.35 -6.53
CA LEU A 162 -9.41 4.22 -6.69
C LEU A 162 -8.53 4.09 -5.44
N VAL A 163 -8.53 2.92 -4.81
CA VAL A 163 -7.81 2.72 -3.54
C VAL A 163 -6.38 2.20 -3.71
N GLY A 164 -5.91 2.01 -4.93
CA GLY A 164 -4.54 1.55 -5.16
C GLY A 164 -4.38 0.03 -5.15
N VAL A 165 -5.46 -0.73 -5.35
CA VAL A 165 -5.45 -2.19 -5.47
C VAL A 165 -6.07 -2.61 -6.79
N TYR A 166 -5.31 -3.38 -7.58
CA TYR A 166 -5.70 -3.76 -8.94
C TYR A 166 -5.34 -5.20 -9.23
N LYS A 167 -6.25 -5.98 -9.82
CA LYS A 167 -5.94 -7.23 -10.51
C LYS A 167 -6.01 -6.96 -12.01
N ILE A 168 -4.97 -7.27 -12.75
CA ILE A 168 -4.88 -7.02 -14.20
C ILE A 168 -4.51 -8.32 -14.91
N LYS A 169 -5.37 -8.76 -15.81
CA LYS A 169 -5.19 -9.96 -16.62
C LYS A 169 -4.57 -9.63 -17.99
N GLU A 170 -4.99 -8.56 -18.59
CA GLU A 170 -4.54 -8.10 -19.91
C GLU A 170 -3.21 -7.32 -19.78
N THR A 171 -2.18 -7.97 -19.21
CA THR A 171 -0.91 -7.35 -18.86
C THR A 171 -0.14 -6.82 -20.08
N GLU A 172 -0.20 -7.51 -21.22
CA GLU A 172 0.42 -7.02 -22.46
C GLU A 172 -0.21 -5.70 -22.90
N GLN A 173 -1.53 -5.59 -22.83
CA GLN A 173 -2.25 -4.35 -23.17
C GLN A 173 -1.93 -3.24 -22.16
N MET A 174 -1.80 -3.58 -20.86
CA MET A 174 -1.33 -2.63 -19.85
C MET A 174 0.04 -2.05 -20.22
N PHE A 175 1.00 -2.91 -20.58
CA PHE A 175 2.34 -2.43 -20.96
C PHE A 175 2.34 -1.62 -22.24
N GLN A 176 1.52 -1.98 -23.23
CA GLN A 176 1.35 -1.18 -24.45
C GLN A 176 0.82 0.22 -24.13
N CYS A 177 -0.20 0.34 -23.28
CA CYS A 177 -0.75 1.62 -22.83
C CYS A 177 0.28 2.44 -22.05
N LEU A 178 1.02 1.82 -21.11
CA LEU A 178 2.08 2.48 -20.35
C LEU A 178 3.19 3.02 -21.27
N GLU A 179 3.62 2.24 -22.25
CA GLU A 179 4.66 2.62 -23.20
C GLU A 179 4.20 3.72 -24.17
N SER A 180 2.92 3.67 -24.61
CA SER A 180 2.35 4.75 -25.43
C SER A 180 2.29 6.05 -24.64
N ASN A 181 1.77 6.03 -23.41
CA ASN A 181 1.70 7.22 -22.57
C ASN A 181 3.08 7.84 -22.31
N ILE A 182 4.11 7.00 -22.10
CA ILE A 182 5.49 7.48 -21.89
C ILE A 182 6.05 8.09 -23.19
N ARG A 183 5.88 7.41 -24.33
CA ARG A 183 6.36 7.87 -25.63
C ARG A 183 5.71 9.19 -26.07
N GLU A 184 4.43 9.36 -25.78
CA GLU A 184 3.64 10.55 -26.09
C GLU A 184 3.79 11.67 -25.06
N GLY A 185 4.50 11.40 -23.93
CA GLY A 185 4.69 12.35 -22.84
C GLY A 185 3.41 12.68 -22.08
N LEU A 186 2.42 11.77 -22.10
CA LEU A 186 1.13 11.95 -21.45
C LEU A 186 1.30 11.84 -19.93
N ARG A 187 1.24 12.96 -19.23
CA ARG A 187 1.43 13.06 -17.78
C ARG A 187 0.19 13.66 -17.12
N SER A 188 -0.29 13.01 -16.09
CA SER A 188 -1.29 13.56 -15.17
C SER A 188 -0.60 14.11 -13.94
N HIS A 189 -0.82 15.38 -13.61
CA HIS A 189 -0.16 16.10 -12.50
C HIS A 189 1.39 15.98 -12.50
N GLY A 190 1.99 15.98 -13.70
CA GLY A 190 3.44 15.90 -13.90
C GLY A 190 4.05 14.50 -13.85
N GLU A 191 3.27 13.46 -13.62
CA GLU A 191 3.71 12.07 -13.49
C GLU A 191 3.02 11.15 -14.51
N PHE A 192 3.67 10.06 -14.90
CA PHE A 192 3.03 8.97 -15.63
C PHE A 192 2.22 8.13 -14.65
N SER A 193 0.90 8.24 -14.70
CA SER A 193 0.00 7.55 -13.78
C SER A 193 -0.39 6.16 -14.30
N LEU A 194 -0.68 5.24 -13.38
CA LEU A 194 -1.31 3.96 -13.73
C LEU A 194 -2.75 4.19 -14.21
N THR A 195 -3.46 5.14 -13.62
CA THR A 195 -4.85 5.46 -13.95
C THR A 195 -5.01 5.81 -15.43
N ASP A 196 -4.07 6.59 -16.03
CA ASP A 196 -4.10 6.93 -17.46
C ASP A 196 -3.90 5.69 -18.35
N ALA A 197 -3.08 4.73 -17.89
CA ALA A 197 -2.91 3.47 -18.62
C ALA A 197 -4.15 2.59 -18.52
N LEU A 198 -4.82 2.53 -17.36
CA LEU A 198 -6.08 1.80 -17.19
C LEU A 198 -7.20 2.42 -18.07
N ASP A 199 -7.29 3.74 -18.14
CA ASP A 199 -8.24 4.42 -19.06
C ASP A 199 -7.96 4.11 -20.53
N CYS A 200 -6.69 4.06 -20.89
CA CYS A 200 -6.25 3.61 -22.23
C CYS A 200 -6.71 2.16 -22.49
N MET A 201 -6.49 1.24 -21.56
CA MET A 201 -6.93 -0.16 -21.69
C MET A 201 -8.45 -0.27 -21.86
N ILE A 202 -9.23 0.48 -21.07
CA ILE A 202 -10.69 0.53 -21.17
C ILE A 202 -11.11 1.00 -22.58
N LYS A 203 -10.50 2.06 -23.09
CA LYS A 203 -10.74 2.56 -24.45
C LYS A 203 -10.37 1.56 -25.55
N MET A 204 -9.40 0.69 -25.29
CA MET A 204 -9.03 -0.43 -26.19
C MET A 204 -9.94 -1.65 -26.03
N GLY A 205 -10.93 -1.62 -25.12
CA GLY A 205 -11.92 -2.69 -24.95
C GLY A 205 -11.65 -3.66 -23.81
N SER A 206 -10.60 -3.45 -22.99
CA SER A 206 -10.42 -4.22 -21.76
C SER A 206 -11.56 -3.97 -20.77
N LYS A 207 -12.05 -5.05 -20.15
CA LYS A 207 -13.16 -4.99 -19.20
C LYS A 207 -12.65 -5.07 -17.77
N PHE A 208 -12.85 -4.00 -17.03
CA PHE A 208 -12.56 -3.93 -15.59
C PHE A 208 -13.85 -3.96 -14.78
N LYS A 209 -13.91 -4.81 -13.78
CA LYS A 209 -14.99 -4.82 -12.81
C LYS A 209 -14.55 -4.14 -11.52
N SER A 210 -15.43 -3.37 -10.91
CA SER A 210 -15.15 -2.77 -9.61
C SER A 210 -15.37 -3.76 -8.47
N PHE A 211 -14.56 -3.67 -7.41
CA PHE A 211 -14.86 -4.29 -6.13
C PHE A 211 -14.79 -3.25 -5.01
N LYS A 212 -15.69 -3.37 -4.05
CA LYS A 212 -15.75 -2.44 -2.92
C LYS A 212 -14.73 -2.82 -1.85
N VAL A 213 -14.05 -1.81 -1.33
CA VAL A 213 -13.17 -1.94 -0.18
C VAL A 213 -13.93 -1.49 1.07
N GLU A 214 -13.97 -2.35 2.10
CA GLU A 214 -14.68 -2.10 3.35
C GLU A 214 -13.96 -1.04 4.18
N ASN A 215 -12.66 -1.22 4.39
CA ASN A 215 -11.80 -0.25 5.05
C ASN A 215 -10.58 0.05 4.20
N TRP A 216 -10.24 1.31 4.12
CA TRP A 216 -9.10 1.83 3.40
C TRP A 216 -8.26 2.69 4.34
N PHE A 217 -7.02 2.28 4.54
CA PHE A 217 -6.05 2.94 5.39
C PHE A 217 -4.96 3.56 4.51
N ASP A 218 -5.06 4.88 4.30
CA ASP A 218 -4.01 5.65 3.62
C ASP A 218 -2.88 5.93 4.61
N CYS A 219 -1.80 5.16 4.50
CA CYS A 219 -0.58 5.33 5.30
C CYS A 219 0.37 6.40 4.73
N GLY A 220 -0.14 7.28 3.87
CA GLY A 220 0.61 8.30 3.16
C GLY A 220 0.85 9.60 3.92
N ARG A 221 0.05 9.89 4.92
CA ARG A 221 0.07 11.13 5.71
C ARG A 221 0.14 10.78 7.20
N LYS A 222 0.65 11.71 8.03
CA LYS A 222 0.83 11.46 9.47
C LYS A 222 -0.52 11.24 10.18
N GLU A 223 -1.49 12.08 9.85
CA GLU A 223 -2.82 12.08 10.48
C GLU A 223 -3.53 10.76 10.21
N THR A 224 -3.62 10.35 8.94
CA THR A 224 -4.27 9.09 8.54
C THR A 224 -3.50 7.87 9.04
N LEU A 225 -2.18 7.95 9.17
CA LEU A 225 -1.35 6.88 9.71
C LEU A 225 -1.66 6.61 11.19
N LEU A 226 -1.82 7.64 12.03
CA LEU A 226 -2.17 7.49 13.44
C LEU A 226 -3.58 6.94 13.63
N GLU A 227 -4.55 7.39 12.84
CA GLU A 227 -5.91 6.86 12.83
C GLU A 227 -5.94 5.38 12.40
N SER A 228 -5.17 5.05 11.37
CA SER A 228 -5.00 3.67 10.90
C SER A 228 -4.40 2.79 12.00
N ASN A 229 -3.36 3.27 12.70
CA ASN A 229 -2.74 2.57 13.82
C ASN A 229 -3.75 2.25 14.91
N ALA A 230 -4.52 3.25 15.35
CA ALA A 230 -5.52 3.05 16.41
C ALA A 230 -6.61 2.03 16.02
N THR A 231 -7.04 2.05 14.74
CA THR A 231 -8.05 1.12 14.23
C THR A 231 -7.51 -0.30 14.11
N LEU A 232 -6.31 -0.45 13.53
CA LEU A 232 -5.68 -1.76 13.32
C LEU A 232 -5.24 -2.40 14.64
N LEU A 233 -4.78 -1.63 15.64
CA LEU A 233 -4.49 -2.13 16.98
C LEU A 233 -5.71 -2.77 17.65
N LYS A 234 -6.89 -2.18 17.48
CA LYS A 234 -8.14 -2.77 18.00
C LYS A 234 -8.50 -4.07 17.30
N LYS A 235 -8.16 -4.18 16.01
CA LYS A 235 -8.48 -5.34 15.18
C LYS A 235 -7.50 -6.49 15.38
N PHE A 236 -6.20 -6.24 15.36
CA PHE A 236 -5.17 -7.27 15.48
C PHE A 236 -4.95 -7.71 16.94
N GLY A 237 -5.47 -6.95 17.88
CA GLY A 237 -5.28 -7.17 19.31
C GLY A 237 -3.99 -6.54 19.83
N ALA A 238 -3.96 -6.39 21.14
CA ALA A 238 -2.79 -5.88 21.83
C ALA A 238 -1.80 -7.01 22.09
N THR A 239 -0.53 -6.78 21.81
CA THR A 239 0.54 -7.78 22.00
C THR A 239 1.42 -7.52 23.23
N ALA A 240 1.26 -6.37 23.91
CA ALA A 240 2.06 -6.02 25.06
C ALA A 240 1.53 -6.68 26.34
N ASP A 241 2.39 -7.43 27.07
CA ASP A 241 2.11 -7.87 28.44
C ASP A 241 2.28 -6.68 29.40
N PRO A 242 1.23 -6.31 30.17
CA PRO A 242 1.34 -5.23 31.14
C PRO A 242 2.43 -5.41 32.21
N ASN A 243 2.85 -6.66 32.48
CA ASN A 243 3.82 -7.01 33.54
C ASN A 243 5.26 -7.14 33.03
N GLU A 244 5.51 -6.96 31.74
CA GLU A 244 6.83 -7.18 31.11
C GLU A 244 7.84 -6.07 31.45
N PHE A 245 7.35 -4.85 31.75
CA PHE A 245 8.21 -3.65 31.85
C PHE A 245 8.25 -3.05 33.25
N GLU A 246 9.47 -2.72 33.72
CA GLU A 246 9.73 -2.21 35.06
C GLU A 246 9.01 -0.87 35.29
N ASN A 247 8.23 -0.79 36.41
CA ASN A 247 7.52 0.41 36.82
C ASN A 247 6.78 1.14 35.67
N THR A 248 6.12 0.35 34.79
CA THR A 248 5.46 0.87 33.59
C THR A 248 3.99 0.46 33.54
N VAL A 249 3.12 1.42 33.24
CA VAL A 249 1.68 1.19 33.08
C VAL A 249 1.35 1.08 31.58
N ILE A 250 0.72 -0.02 31.20
CA ILE A 250 0.24 -0.24 29.82
C ILE A 250 -1.28 -0.04 29.78
N VAL A 251 -1.72 0.94 28.99
CA VAL A 251 -3.14 1.22 28.70
C VAL A 251 -3.47 0.74 27.30
N GLN A 252 -4.16 -0.38 27.20
CA GLN A 252 -4.48 -1.01 25.91
C GLN A 252 -5.40 -0.15 25.02
N PRO A 253 -5.38 -0.28 23.65
CA PRO A 253 -4.54 -1.22 22.86
C PRO A 253 -3.12 -0.68 22.63
N VAL A 254 -2.12 -1.54 22.82
CA VAL A 254 -0.70 -1.24 22.64
C VAL A 254 0.01 -2.43 21.99
N SER A 255 0.88 -2.16 21.03
CA SER A 255 1.79 -3.16 20.47
C SER A 255 3.24 -2.72 20.70
N ILE A 256 4.07 -3.62 21.23
CA ILE A 256 5.50 -3.37 21.51
C ILE A 256 6.31 -4.41 20.76
N GLY A 257 7.27 -3.95 19.96
CA GLY A 257 8.22 -4.80 19.24
C GLY A 257 9.23 -5.47 20.16
N GLY A 258 9.84 -6.55 19.70
CA GLY A 258 10.86 -7.27 20.44
C GLY A 258 12.09 -6.43 20.75
N GLY A 259 12.78 -6.75 21.86
CA GLY A 259 14.04 -6.09 22.26
C GLY A 259 13.88 -4.67 22.80
N CYS A 260 12.66 -4.22 23.11
CA CYS A 260 12.43 -2.90 23.70
C CYS A 260 12.84 -2.85 25.16
N ASN A 261 13.40 -1.72 25.60
CA ASN A 261 13.70 -1.41 27.00
C ASN A 261 12.81 -0.23 27.44
N ILE A 262 11.78 -0.51 28.23
CA ILE A 262 10.80 0.49 28.68
C ILE A 262 10.76 0.51 30.21
N LYS A 263 10.92 1.70 30.80
CA LYS A 263 10.96 1.90 32.26
C LYS A 263 10.27 3.18 32.69
N ASN A 264 9.69 3.16 33.88
CA ASN A 264 9.12 4.34 34.55
C ASN A 264 8.16 5.13 33.66
N SER A 265 7.31 4.45 32.87
CA SER A 265 6.55 5.06 31.81
C SER A 265 5.07 4.73 31.84
N ILE A 266 4.25 5.53 31.14
CA ILE A 266 2.84 5.20 30.87
C ILE A 266 2.69 5.12 29.34
N ILE A 267 2.30 3.94 28.85
CA ILE A 267 2.22 3.65 27.41
C ILE A 267 0.77 3.32 27.04
N GLY A 268 0.22 4.07 26.12
CA GLY A 268 -1.13 3.84 25.59
C GLY A 268 -2.16 4.89 26.04
N PRO A 269 -3.40 4.79 25.51
CA PRO A 269 -3.81 3.83 24.49
C PRO A 269 -3.35 4.19 23.07
N ASN A 270 -3.56 3.27 22.13
CA ASN A 270 -3.29 3.41 20.70
C ASN A 270 -1.81 3.67 20.35
N VAL A 271 -0.91 2.95 21.03
CA VAL A 271 0.54 3.10 20.82
C VAL A 271 1.13 1.86 20.14
N THR A 272 1.93 2.09 19.10
CA THR A 272 2.79 1.08 18.48
C THR A 272 4.24 1.48 18.68
N ILE A 273 5.04 0.60 19.26
CA ILE A 273 6.47 0.77 19.49
C ILE A 273 7.22 -0.25 18.61
N GLY A 274 8.13 0.24 17.77
CA GLY A 274 8.99 -0.60 16.94
C GLY A 274 10.04 -1.37 17.72
N GLU A 275 10.65 -2.38 17.09
CA GLU A 275 11.69 -3.24 17.68
C GLU A 275 12.88 -2.42 18.21
N ASN A 276 13.49 -2.88 19.31
CA ASN A 276 14.72 -2.32 19.91
C ASN A 276 14.63 -0.85 20.35
N SER A 277 13.44 -0.36 20.66
CA SER A 277 13.23 1.01 21.16
C SER A 277 13.58 1.12 22.66
N ILE A 278 14.11 2.30 23.05
CA ILE A 278 14.39 2.63 24.44
C ILE A 278 13.47 3.78 24.86
N ILE A 279 12.68 3.57 25.92
CA ILE A 279 11.71 4.55 26.43
C ILE A 279 11.84 4.62 27.95
N GLU A 280 12.14 5.82 28.48
CA GLU A 280 12.30 6.04 29.90
C GLU A 280 11.53 7.29 30.33
N SER A 281 10.90 7.23 31.51
CA SER A 281 10.26 8.36 32.20
C SER A 281 9.31 9.15 31.28
N SER A 282 8.51 8.44 30.46
CA SER A 282 7.71 9.03 29.39
C SER A 282 6.24 8.68 29.50
N ILE A 283 5.38 9.54 28.95
CA ILE A 283 3.96 9.27 28.75
C ILE A 283 3.71 9.31 27.24
N LEU A 284 3.30 8.17 26.70
CA LEU A 284 2.99 8.01 25.28
C LEU A 284 1.53 7.66 25.07
N LYS A 285 0.86 8.35 24.15
CA LYS A 285 -0.52 8.13 23.79
C LYS A 285 -0.71 8.45 22.31
N ASP A 286 -1.59 7.70 21.62
CA ASP A 286 -1.93 7.91 20.21
C ASP A 286 -0.69 8.12 19.33
N SER A 287 0.31 7.23 19.45
CA SER A 287 1.66 7.42 18.91
C SER A 287 2.21 6.18 18.21
N ILE A 288 3.15 6.41 17.28
CA ILE A 288 3.99 5.40 16.64
C ILE A 288 5.46 5.80 16.88
N ILE A 289 6.25 4.88 17.45
CA ILE A 289 7.66 5.08 17.83
C ILE A 289 8.53 4.13 17.00
#